data_c4ebf6b2e252c133cb39378273198faf
#
_entry.id   c4ebf6b2e252c133cb39378273198faf
#
_cell.length_a   1.000
_cell.length_b   1.000
_cell.length_c   1.000
_cell.angle_alpha   90.00
_cell.angle_beta   90.00
_cell.angle_gamma   90.00
#
_symmetry.space_group_name_H-M   'P 1'
#
loop_
_entity.id
_entity.type
_entity.pdbx_description
1 polymer ?
#
loop_
_entity_poly.entity_id
_entity_poly.type
_entity_poly.pdbx_seq_one_letter_code
_entity_poly.pdbx_strand_id
1 'polypeptide(L)'
;METFNFSVPQDITVGKGSLSKLPEIAKKLGGKHALIISGPHLEKMGLVKKAADYLASVDIKADTFTDIEANPSVTTVEKATAKYLESGADFIVAFGGGSPMDVAKAVGVVAKYGGSVTDYEGAHKVPGPIVPLIAIPTTAGTGSEVTAFSVITDHSRNYKLTVFSYEILPKYAILDAELITTAPASVAAACGIDAFIHAEEAYVSTAASPFSDALAEKAMAHIGKNIRRFVANRNDIEAAEAMMTGSLFAGIAFSFARLGNVHAMSHPVSAFFDVPHGVANAVLLPVIAEYNALADHGKYLTIYNDISPIPAYADEFEPMMLVDAIRELCTDIGIPENLTIAINNASKTGTVTKEEIESKIEPMAVDAMKSGNIAVNPRASRQCDIEMLYRRAL
;
A
#
# COMPACT_ATOMS: atom_id res chain seq x y z
N MET A 1 -7.47 -8.85 26.81
CA MET A 1 -6.77 -8.08 25.75
C MET A 1 -5.31 -8.42 25.87
N GLU A 2 -4.67 -8.82 24.78
CA GLU A 2 -3.24 -9.04 24.76
C GLU A 2 -2.49 -7.70 24.78
N THR A 3 -1.24 -7.71 25.24
CA THR A 3 -0.40 -6.51 25.23
C THR A 3 -0.01 -6.15 23.81
N PHE A 4 -0.18 -4.90 23.41
CA PHE A 4 0.22 -4.41 22.09
C PHE A 4 0.98 -3.09 22.20
N ASN A 5 1.80 -2.78 21.19
CA ASN A 5 2.51 -1.52 21.04
C ASN A 5 1.90 -0.73 19.88
N PHE A 6 2.00 0.60 19.94
CA PHE A 6 1.51 1.50 18.91
C PHE A 6 2.55 2.58 18.61
N SER A 7 2.97 2.70 17.34
CA SER A 7 3.94 3.67 16.87
C SER A 7 3.55 4.24 15.52
N VAL A 8 3.63 5.54 15.35
CA VAL A 8 3.33 6.26 14.11
C VAL A 8 4.48 7.22 13.80
N PRO A 9 4.55 7.81 12.58
CA PRO A 9 5.49 8.88 12.29
C PRO A 9 5.43 9.98 13.34
N GLN A 10 6.56 10.67 13.56
CA GLN A 10 6.67 11.71 14.58
C GLN A 10 5.71 12.87 14.34
N ASP A 11 5.44 13.20 13.08
CA ASP A 11 4.56 14.31 12.70
C ASP A 11 3.89 14.03 11.35
N ILE A 12 2.59 14.24 11.29
CA ILE A 12 1.78 14.02 10.09
C ILE A 12 1.02 15.30 9.78
N THR A 13 1.31 15.94 8.65
CA THR A 13 0.62 17.13 8.17
C THR A 13 -0.38 16.72 7.08
N VAL A 14 -1.66 16.97 7.29
CA VAL A 14 -2.75 16.60 6.36
C VAL A 14 -3.51 17.85 5.93
N GLY A 15 -3.80 17.94 4.65
CA GLY A 15 -4.70 18.97 4.10
C GLY A 15 -4.32 19.42 2.70
N LYS A 16 -5.29 20.04 2.02
CA LYS A 16 -5.13 20.62 0.70
C LYS A 16 -4.00 21.67 0.69
N GLY A 17 -3.07 21.56 -0.27
CA GLY A 17 -1.95 22.50 -0.41
C GLY A 17 -0.83 22.31 0.62
N SER A 18 -0.88 21.22 1.42
CA SER A 18 0.11 20.95 2.48
C SER A 18 1.52 20.68 1.96
N LEU A 19 1.72 20.38 0.67
CA LEU A 19 3.04 20.33 0.05
C LEU A 19 3.85 21.62 0.29
N SER A 20 3.18 22.77 0.42
CA SER A 20 3.81 24.06 0.74
C SER A 20 4.47 24.10 2.13
N LYS A 21 4.19 23.12 2.99
CA LYS A 21 4.82 22.96 4.31
C LYS A 21 6.18 22.25 4.26
N LEU A 22 6.56 21.68 3.13
CA LEU A 22 7.85 21.00 2.96
C LEU A 22 9.05 21.82 3.43
N PRO A 23 9.18 23.14 3.11
CA PRO A 23 10.29 23.96 3.61
C PRO A 23 10.35 24.06 5.14
N GLU A 24 9.20 24.25 5.78
CA GLU A 24 9.09 24.36 7.23
C GLU A 24 9.52 23.04 7.91
N ILE A 25 9.01 21.93 7.39
CA ILE A 25 9.29 20.59 7.92
C ILE A 25 10.77 20.22 7.70
N ALA A 26 11.34 20.53 6.54
CA ALA A 26 12.76 20.28 6.26
C ALA A 26 13.68 21.09 7.19
N LYS A 27 13.33 22.35 7.50
CA LYS A 27 14.03 23.15 8.51
C LYS A 27 13.89 22.56 9.91
N LYS A 28 12.70 22.12 10.30
CA LYS A 28 12.44 21.46 11.60
C LYS A 28 13.25 20.17 11.73
N LEU A 29 13.44 19.44 10.60
CA LEU A 29 14.30 18.27 10.54
C LEU A 29 15.79 18.63 10.74
N GLY A 30 16.20 19.85 10.42
CA GLY A 30 17.57 20.32 10.44
C GLY A 30 18.36 19.96 9.17
N GLY A 31 17.67 19.54 8.12
CA GLY A 31 18.27 19.14 6.84
C GLY A 31 18.82 20.34 6.05
N LYS A 32 19.90 20.10 5.32
CA LYS A 32 20.57 21.10 4.45
C LYS A 32 20.61 20.68 2.99
N HIS A 33 20.58 19.37 2.72
CA HIS A 33 20.67 18.82 1.39
C HIS A 33 19.79 17.57 1.27
N ALA A 34 18.71 17.66 0.46
CA ALA A 34 17.78 16.56 0.22
C ALA A 34 18.19 15.71 -0.99
N LEU A 35 17.96 14.40 -0.93
CA LEU A 35 17.71 13.62 -2.13
C LEU A 35 16.20 13.41 -2.27
N ILE A 36 15.60 13.94 -3.32
CA ILE A 36 14.19 13.67 -3.67
C ILE A 36 14.13 12.38 -4.48
N ILE A 37 13.52 11.35 -3.91
CA ILE A 37 13.29 10.05 -4.56
C ILE A 37 11.84 10.04 -5.06
N SER A 38 11.66 9.92 -6.39
CA SER A 38 10.36 10.03 -7.04
C SER A 38 10.28 9.15 -8.29
N GLY A 39 9.10 9.10 -8.92
CA GLY A 39 8.91 8.41 -10.20
C GLY A 39 8.99 9.35 -11.42
N PRO A 40 9.25 8.79 -12.63
CA PRO A 40 9.38 9.58 -13.85
C PRO A 40 8.10 10.32 -14.25
N HIS A 41 6.94 9.85 -13.81
CA HIS A 41 5.66 10.51 -14.08
C HIS A 41 5.57 11.88 -13.37
N LEU A 42 5.90 11.94 -12.07
CA LEU A 42 5.86 13.18 -11.30
C LEU A 42 6.95 14.17 -11.75
N GLU A 43 8.09 13.67 -12.21
CA GLU A 43 9.13 14.48 -12.83
C GLU A 43 8.60 15.17 -14.09
N LYS A 44 7.98 14.41 -15.02
CA LYS A 44 7.36 14.96 -16.25
C LYS A 44 6.27 15.98 -15.97
N MET A 45 5.53 15.81 -14.87
CA MET A 45 4.52 16.78 -14.43
C MET A 45 5.11 18.03 -13.78
N GLY A 46 6.41 18.11 -13.57
CA GLY A 46 7.08 19.23 -12.91
C GLY A 46 6.89 19.27 -11.39
N LEU A 47 6.27 18.26 -10.77
CA LEU A 47 6.01 18.20 -9.33
C LEU A 47 7.30 18.01 -8.54
N VAL A 48 8.24 17.19 -9.06
CA VAL A 48 9.57 17.02 -8.45
C VAL A 48 10.32 18.35 -8.41
N LYS A 49 10.29 19.10 -9.53
CA LYS A 49 10.87 20.45 -9.60
C LYS A 49 10.19 21.40 -8.59
N LYS A 50 8.87 21.37 -8.47
CA LYS A 50 8.12 22.19 -7.51
C LYS A 50 8.57 21.91 -6.07
N ALA A 51 8.77 20.63 -5.70
CA ALA A 51 9.29 20.26 -4.39
C ALA A 51 10.72 20.76 -4.17
N ALA A 52 11.59 20.66 -5.19
CA ALA A 52 12.95 21.19 -5.14
C ALA A 52 12.96 22.72 -5.02
N ASP A 53 12.10 23.44 -5.75
CA ASP A 53 11.95 24.90 -5.66
C ASP A 53 11.48 25.34 -4.26
N TYR A 54 10.58 24.58 -3.64
CA TYR A 54 10.19 24.82 -2.25
C TYR A 54 11.38 24.70 -1.28
N LEU A 55 12.21 23.67 -1.41
CA LEU A 55 13.40 23.49 -0.57
C LEU A 55 14.42 24.62 -0.82
N ALA A 56 14.64 24.99 -2.09
CA ALA A 56 15.53 26.07 -2.47
C ALA A 56 15.09 27.44 -1.89
N SER A 57 13.79 27.67 -1.71
CA SER A 57 13.25 28.92 -1.12
C SER A 57 13.70 29.17 0.32
N VAL A 58 14.29 28.16 0.96
CA VAL A 58 14.79 28.20 2.34
C VAL A 58 16.26 27.76 2.45
N ASP A 59 17.01 27.90 1.35
CA ASP A 59 18.44 27.59 1.24
C ASP A 59 18.79 26.09 1.48
N ILE A 60 17.84 25.19 1.21
CA ILE A 60 18.07 23.74 1.24
C ILE A 60 18.32 23.26 -0.20
N LYS A 61 19.45 22.62 -0.43
CA LYS A 61 19.77 21.99 -1.71
C LYS A 61 18.91 20.75 -1.94
N ALA A 62 18.65 20.42 -3.21
CA ALA A 62 17.94 19.20 -3.57
C ALA A 62 18.56 18.59 -4.84
N ASP A 63 18.96 17.34 -4.74
CA ASP A 63 19.20 16.43 -5.86
C ASP A 63 18.00 15.53 -6.06
N THR A 64 17.88 14.91 -7.23
CA THR A 64 16.74 14.05 -7.56
C THR A 64 17.21 12.68 -8.04
N PHE A 65 16.41 11.66 -7.76
CA PHE A 65 16.49 10.34 -8.35
C PHE A 65 15.08 9.92 -8.76
N THR A 66 14.84 9.76 -10.07
CA THR A 66 13.50 9.54 -10.64
C THR A 66 13.42 8.29 -11.53
N ASP A 67 14.49 7.49 -11.62
CA ASP A 67 14.54 6.22 -12.36
C ASP A 67 13.98 5.08 -11.48
N ILE A 68 12.67 5.15 -11.22
CA ILE A 68 11.96 4.15 -10.39
C ILE A 68 10.86 3.50 -11.22
N GLU A 69 10.95 2.18 -11.34
CA GLU A 69 9.92 1.31 -11.92
C GLU A 69 8.78 0.98 -10.94
N ALA A 70 7.67 0.50 -11.51
CA ALA A 70 6.53 0.01 -10.75
C ALA A 70 6.88 -1.22 -9.95
N ASN A 71 7.17 -1.83 -9.24
CA ASN A 71 7.79 -2.95 -8.51
C ASN A 71 9.30 -2.80 -8.42
N PRO A 72 9.77 -1.86 -7.60
CA PRO A 72 11.18 -1.48 -7.59
C PRO A 72 12.07 -2.65 -7.18
N SER A 73 13.24 -2.72 -7.82
CA SER A 73 14.19 -3.82 -7.65
C SER A 73 15.32 -3.50 -6.67
N VAL A 74 16.03 -4.55 -6.24
CA VAL A 74 17.28 -4.41 -5.49
C VAL A 74 18.26 -3.50 -6.23
N THR A 75 18.37 -3.64 -7.56
CA THR A 75 19.25 -2.80 -8.40
C THR A 75 18.83 -1.32 -8.36
N THR A 76 17.54 -1.02 -8.30
CA THR A 76 17.05 0.36 -8.16
C THR A 76 17.44 0.96 -6.82
N VAL A 77 17.35 0.18 -5.74
CA VAL A 77 17.84 0.62 -4.41
C VAL A 77 19.34 0.90 -4.44
N GLU A 78 20.14 0.04 -5.08
CA GLU A 78 21.60 0.23 -5.21
C GLU A 78 21.94 1.53 -5.95
N LYS A 79 21.30 1.78 -7.11
CA LYS A 79 21.48 3.02 -7.89
C LYS A 79 21.09 4.27 -7.10
N ALA A 80 19.93 4.23 -6.44
CA ALA A 80 19.43 5.33 -5.61
C ALA A 80 20.34 5.60 -4.40
N THR A 81 20.88 4.54 -3.77
CA THR A 81 21.85 4.65 -2.68
C THR A 81 23.15 5.27 -3.15
N ALA A 82 23.67 4.85 -4.30
CA ALA A 82 24.88 5.45 -4.89
C ALA A 82 24.66 6.95 -5.14
N LYS A 83 23.51 7.33 -5.71
CA LYS A 83 23.14 8.73 -5.93
C LYS A 83 23.06 9.53 -4.63
N TYR A 84 22.47 8.94 -3.55
CA TYR A 84 22.42 9.58 -2.24
C TYR A 84 23.81 9.87 -1.69
N LEU A 85 24.70 8.89 -1.72
CA LEU A 85 26.08 9.02 -1.21
C LEU A 85 26.89 10.01 -2.03
N GLU A 86 26.76 9.99 -3.37
CA GLU A 86 27.45 10.90 -4.29
C GLU A 86 27.01 12.36 -4.09
N SER A 87 25.71 12.61 -3.89
CA SER A 87 25.17 13.95 -3.70
C SER A 87 25.59 14.59 -2.38
N GLY A 88 25.92 13.80 -1.37
CA GLY A 88 26.18 14.29 -0.01
C GLY A 88 24.91 14.78 0.68
N ALA A 89 23.73 14.29 0.30
CA ALA A 89 22.47 14.58 0.95
C ALA A 89 22.48 14.10 2.42
N ASP A 90 21.78 14.81 3.29
CA ASP A 90 21.68 14.51 4.72
C ASP A 90 20.29 14.05 5.14
N PHE A 91 19.29 14.14 4.24
CA PHE A 91 17.96 13.56 4.40
C PHE A 91 17.34 13.18 3.04
N ILE A 92 16.25 12.42 3.11
CA ILE A 92 15.51 11.95 1.94
C ILE A 92 14.09 12.55 1.94
N VAL A 93 13.62 12.95 0.76
CA VAL A 93 12.21 13.24 0.50
C VAL A 93 11.67 12.16 -0.42
N ALA A 94 10.83 11.26 0.11
CA ALA A 94 10.12 10.26 -0.69
C ALA A 94 8.86 10.90 -1.26
N PHE A 95 8.82 11.13 -2.56
CA PHE A 95 7.74 11.83 -3.23
C PHE A 95 7.09 10.96 -4.31
N GLY A 96 5.94 10.38 -4.01
CA GLY A 96 5.27 9.50 -4.96
C GLY A 96 4.31 8.49 -4.31
N GLY A 97 4.01 7.42 -5.04
CA GLY A 97 3.27 6.27 -4.51
C GLY A 97 4.15 5.33 -3.69
N GLY A 98 3.71 4.08 -3.51
CA GLY A 98 4.43 3.07 -2.72
C GLY A 98 5.86 2.82 -3.19
N SER A 99 6.09 2.67 -4.52
CA SER A 99 7.42 2.35 -5.06
C SER A 99 8.52 3.36 -4.69
N PRO A 100 8.36 4.68 -4.90
CA PRO A 100 9.32 5.66 -4.43
C PRO A 100 9.52 5.65 -2.90
N MET A 101 8.45 5.39 -2.14
CA MET A 101 8.55 5.35 -0.68
C MET A 101 9.32 4.14 -0.19
N ASP A 102 9.08 2.97 -0.77
CA ASP A 102 9.76 1.74 -0.41
C ASP A 102 11.26 1.82 -0.76
N VAL A 103 11.59 2.36 -1.95
CA VAL A 103 12.99 2.66 -2.33
C VAL A 103 13.63 3.64 -1.35
N ALA A 104 12.94 4.72 -0.98
CA ALA A 104 13.47 5.73 -0.06
C ALA A 104 13.79 5.16 1.33
N LYS A 105 12.90 4.31 1.86
CA LYS A 105 13.14 3.58 3.11
C LYS A 105 14.35 2.66 3.01
N ALA A 106 14.43 1.84 1.94
CA ALA A 106 15.55 0.94 1.69
C ALA A 106 16.88 1.72 1.53
N VAL A 107 16.88 2.81 0.75
CA VAL A 107 18.04 3.72 0.62
C VAL A 107 18.45 4.26 1.99
N GLY A 108 17.49 4.69 2.82
CA GLY A 108 17.76 5.18 4.16
C GLY A 108 18.46 4.16 5.06
N VAL A 109 18.15 2.87 4.89
CA VAL A 109 18.84 1.76 5.58
C VAL A 109 20.25 1.58 5.03
N VAL A 110 20.36 1.32 3.72
CA VAL A 110 21.61 0.92 3.07
C VAL A 110 22.64 2.06 3.11
N ALA A 111 22.22 3.32 2.91
CA ALA A 111 23.11 4.47 2.99
C ALA A 111 23.72 4.65 4.40
N LYS A 112 23.00 4.25 5.44
CA LYS A 112 23.46 4.43 6.82
C LYS A 112 24.26 3.26 7.36
N TYR A 113 23.86 2.04 7.02
CA TYR A 113 24.42 0.82 7.62
C TYR A 113 25.24 -0.02 6.64
N GLY A 114 25.21 0.32 5.33
CA GLY A 114 25.93 -0.42 4.30
C GLY A 114 25.25 -1.71 3.89
N GLY A 115 25.95 -2.56 3.15
CA GLY A 115 25.45 -3.84 2.66
C GLY A 115 24.46 -3.72 1.50
N SER A 116 23.62 -4.74 1.34
CA SER A 116 22.51 -4.79 0.40
C SER A 116 21.18 -4.73 1.14
N VAL A 117 20.10 -4.26 0.50
CA VAL A 117 18.75 -4.31 1.09
C VAL A 117 18.33 -5.74 1.44
N THR A 118 18.85 -6.74 0.75
CA THR A 118 18.64 -8.17 1.03
C THR A 118 19.14 -8.63 2.40
N ASP A 119 20.14 -7.96 2.96
CA ASP A 119 20.69 -8.27 4.29
C ASP A 119 19.68 -7.95 5.40
N TYR A 120 18.77 -7.02 5.12
CA TYR A 120 17.75 -6.53 6.05
C TYR A 120 16.37 -7.19 5.86
N GLU A 121 16.25 -8.17 4.96
CA GLU A 121 15.00 -8.91 4.71
C GLU A 121 14.46 -9.57 5.99
N GLY A 122 13.17 -9.39 6.25
CA GLY A 122 12.47 -9.92 7.41
C GLY A 122 12.22 -8.88 8.49
N ALA A 123 11.98 -9.31 9.72
CA ALA A 123 11.55 -8.46 10.80
C ALA A 123 12.72 -8.01 11.69
N HIS A 124 12.76 -6.70 12.00
CA HIS A 124 13.64 -6.09 13.00
C HIS A 124 15.15 -6.33 12.81
N LYS A 125 15.59 -6.42 11.55
CA LYS A 125 17.02 -6.57 11.22
C LYS A 125 17.74 -5.23 11.01
N VAL A 126 17.01 -4.12 10.94
CA VAL A 126 17.60 -2.78 10.83
C VAL A 126 18.16 -2.38 12.19
N PRO A 127 19.47 -2.01 12.28
CA PRO A 127 20.14 -1.85 13.59
C PRO A 127 19.68 -0.63 14.41
N GLY A 128 18.98 0.33 13.80
CA GLY A 128 18.53 1.56 14.45
C GLY A 128 17.98 2.57 13.44
N PRO A 129 17.72 3.82 13.84
CA PRO A 129 17.10 4.83 12.99
C PRO A 129 17.85 5.01 11.67
N ILE A 130 17.11 5.09 10.58
CA ILE A 130 17.66 5.30 9.23
C ILE A 130 18.03 6.77 8.97
N VAL A 131 18.49 7.09 7.75
CA VAL A 131 18.57 8.47 7.25
C VAL A 131 17.21 9.14 7.43
N PRO A 132 17.14 10.38 7.95
CA PRO A 132 15.87 11.07 8.14
C PRO A 132 15.05 11.15 6.85
N LEU A 133 13.75 10.81 6.94
CA LEU A 133 12.86 10.67 5.80
C LEU A 133 11.60 11.52 5.98
N ILE A 134 11.27 12.33 4.95
CA ILE A 134 9.98 13.01 4.78
C ILE A 134 9.22 12.28 3.68
N ALA A 135 8.03 11.77 3.97
CA ALA A 135 7.19 11.05 3.01
C ALA A 135 6.06 11.93 2.49
N ILE A 136 5.86 11.97 1.17
CA ILE A 136 4.83 12.77 0.49
C ILE A 136 4.10 11.84 -0.49
N PRO A 137 2.96 11.23 -0.09
CA PRO A 137 2.21 10.33 -0.95
C PRO A 137 1.50 11.06 -2.08
N THR A 138 1.45 10.43 -3.26
CA THR A 138 0.66 10.90 -4.42
C THR A 138 -0.38 9.87 -4.87
N THR A 139 -0.60 8.85 -4.07
CA THR A 139 -1.67 7.86 -4.21
C THR A 139 -2.30 7.64 -2.84
N ALA A 140 -3.60 7.40 -2.80
CA ALA A 140 -4.31 6.98 -1.61
C ALA A 140 -4.50 5.46 -1.71
N GLY A 141 -3.54 4.71 -1.19
CA GLY A 141 -3.51 3.24 -1.35
C GLY A 141 -2.63 2.57 -0.31
N THR A 142 -1.34 2.55 -0.55
CA THR A 142 -0.38 1.74 0.21
C THR A 142 -0.18 2.15 1.67
N GLY A 143 -0.48 3.42 2.02
CA GLY A 143 -0.16 3.94 3.35
C GLY A 143 1.34 3.92 3.70
N SER A 144 2.23 3.79 2.69
CA SER A 144 3.68 3.61 2.95
C SER A 144 4.29 4.79 3.71
N GLU A 145 3.70 5.97 3.65
CA GLU A 145 4.11 7.15 4.41
C GLU A 145 3.99 7.00 5.93
N VAL A 146 3.20 6.03 6.39
CA VAL A 146 2.96 5.77 7.83
C VAL A 146 3.23 4.33 8.26
N THR A 147 3.85 3.53 7.39
CA THR A 147 4.11 2.11 7.67
C THR A 147 5.58 1.80 7.87
N ALA A 148 5.85 0.75 8.62
CA ALA A 148 7.18 0.24 8.93
C ALA A 148 7.67 -0.84 7.93
N PHE A 149 7.14 -0.83 6.70
CA PHE A 149 7.43 -1.81 5.66
C PHE A 149 8.12 -1.16 4.47
N SER A 150 9.00 -1.91 3.80
CA SER A 150 9.53 -1.63 2.46
C SER A 150 9.54 -2.94 1.68
N VAL A 151 8.90 -2.95 0.51
CA VAL A 151 8.76 -4.14 -0.35
C VAL A 151 9.56 -3.92 -1.63
N ILE A 152 10.58 -4.74 -1.83
CA ILE A 152 11.53 -4.64 -2.95
C ILE A 152 11.56 -5.96 -3.71
N THR A 153 11.61 -5.90 -5.04
CA THR A 153 11.67 -7.09 -5.91
C THR A 153 13.11 -7.58 -6.04
N ASP A 154 13.35 -8.82 -5.66
CA ASP A 154 14.58 -9.53 -5.95
C ASP A 154 14.39 -10.41 -7.19
N HIS A 155 14.83 -9.90 -8.34
CA HIS A 155 14.72 -10.63 -9.61
C HIS A 155 15.57 -11.91 -9.67
N SER A 156 16.63 -12.02 -8.84
CA SER A 156 17.46 -13.21 -8.82
C SER A 156 16.73 -14.41 -8.22
N ARG A 157 15.76 -14.15 -7.36
CA ARG A 157 14.92 -15.16 -6.69
C ARG A 157 13.46 -15.16 -7.17
N ASN A 158 13.07 -14.27 -8.09
CA ASN A 158 11.68 -14.00 -8.45
C ASN A 158 10.79 -13.80 -7.21
N TYR A 159 11.25 -12.99 -6.27
CA TYR A 159 10.66 -12.86 -4.95
C TYR A 159 10.52 -11.39 -4.53
N LYS A 160 9.41 -11.06 -3.87
CA LYS A 160 9.21 -9.76 -3.23
C LYS A 160 9.69 -9.85 -1.78
N LEU A 161 10.92 -9.39 -1.53
CA LEU A 161 11.45 -9.29 -0.18
C LEU A 161 10.78 -8.14 0.58
N THR A 162 10.59 -8.34 1.86
CA THR A 162 10.03 -7.31 2.75
C THR A 162 11.04 -7.02 3.87
N VAL A 163 11.35 -5.74 4.04
CA VAL A 163 12.03 -5.23 5.23
C VAL A 163 10.96 -4.68 6.17
N PHE A 164 10.88 -5.22 7.38
CA PHE A 164 9.99 -4.75 8.41
C PHE A 164 10.77 -4.26 9.64
N SER A 165 10.66 -2.97 9.96
CA SER A 165 11.23 -2.41 11.17
C SER A 165 10.61 -1.05 11.49
N TYR A 166 10.32 -0.76 12.74
CA TYR A 166 9.89 0.59 13.14
C TYR A 166 10.96 1.67 12.88
N GLU A 167 12.22 1.27 12.71
CA GLU A 167 13.34 2.17 12.41
C GLU A 167 13.24 2.79 10.99
N ILE A 168 12.46 2.18 10.08
CA ILE A 168 12.24 2.69 8.71
C ILE A 168 10.97 3.54 8.57
N LEU A 169 10.22 3.74 9.65
CA LEU A 169 9.10 4.68 9.64
C LEU A 169 9.59 6.07 9.23
N PRO A 170 8.90 6.73 8.27
CA PRO A 170 9.19 8.13 7.96
C PRO A 170 9.10 8.99 9.21
N LYS A 171 9.99 9.97 9.34
CA LYS A 171 9.96 10.88 10.47
C LYS A 171 8.82 11.88 10.35
N TYR A 172 8.52 12.31 9.13
CA TYR A 172 7.45 13.24 8.79
C TYR A 172 6.67 12.71 7.58
N ALA A 173 5.35 12.92 7.60
CA ALA A 173 4.50 12.67 6.44
C ALA A 173 3.73 13.96 6.09
N ILE A 174 3.63 14.27 4.79
CA ILE A 174 2.86 15.41 4.25
C ILE A 174 1.83 14.85 3.27
N LEU A 175 0.57 14.90 3.64
CA LEU A 175 -0.55 14.36 2.89
C LEU A 175 -1.35 15.51 2.26
N ASP A 176 -1.14 15.71 0.96
CA ASP A 176 -1.79 16.74 0.17
C ASP A 176 -2.76 16.13 -0.84
N ALA A 177 -4.05 16.28 -0.60
CA ALA A 177 -5.08 15.68 -1.45
C ALA A 177 -5.04 16.18 -2.91
N GLU A 178 -4.46 17.34 -3.19
CA GLU A 178 -4.28 17.81 -4.57
C GLU A 178 -3.33 16.91 -5.37
N LEU A 179 -2.39 16.24 -4.71
CA LEU A 179 -1.41 15.39 -5.38
C LEU A 179 -2.04 14.10 -5.93
N ILE A 180 -3.04 13.52 -5.24
CA ILE A 180 -3.68 12.28 -5.70
C ILE A 180 -4.67 12.52 -6.86
N THR A 181 -5.10 13.76 -7.09
CA THR A 181 -6.01 14.09 -8.21
C THR A 181 -5.34 13.89 -9.57
N THR A 182 -4.01 13.85 -9.61
CA THR A 182 -3.22 13.66 -10.83
C THR A 182 -3.20 12.22 -11.33
N ALA A 183 -3.62 11.26 -10.51
CA ALA A 183 -3.61 9.86 -10.87
C ALA A 183 -4.68 9.52 -11.91
N PRO A 184 -4.41 8.63 -12.90
CA PRO A 184 -5.44 8.07 -13.77
C PRO A 184 -6.53 7.35 -12.98
N ALA A 185 -7.75 7.25 -13.55
CA ALA A 185 -8.88 6.59 -12.90
C ALA A 185 -8.58 5.13 -12.48
N SER A 186 -7.90 4.38 -13.34
CA SER A 186 -7.51 3.00 -13.06
C SER A 186 -6.52 2.90 -11.89
N VAL A 187 -5.60 3.85 -11.76
CA VAL A 187 -4.67 3.90 -10.62
C VAL A 187 -5.42 4.31 -9.35
N ALA A 188 -6.33 5.31 -9.44
CA ALA A 188 -7.15 5.73 -8.32
C ALA A 188 -8.04 4.58 -7.80
N ALA A 189 -8.64 3.79 -8.70
CA ALA A 189 -9.45 2.62 -8.37
C ALA A 189 -8.59 1.54 -7.68
N ALA A 190 -7.47 1.14 -8.31
CA ALA A 190 -6.59 0.10 -7.77
C ALA A 190 -6.00 0.48 -6.40
N CYS A 191 -5.53 1.72 -6.24
CA CYS A 191 -5.00 2.20 -4.96
C CYS A 191 -6.10 2.37 -3.91
N GLY A 192 -7.25 2.91 -4.30
CA GLY A 192 -8.34 3.15 -3.36
C GLY A 192 -8.96 1.87 -2.81
N ILE A 193 -9.15 0.87 -3.66
CA ILE A 193 -9.65 -0.44 -3.20
C ILE A 193 -8.59 -1.18 -2.39
N ASP A 194 -7.31 -1.02 -2.69
CA ASP A 194 -6.20 -1.55 -1.91
C ASP A 194 -6.21 -0.99 -0.48
N ALA A 195 -6.37 0.33 -0.34
CA ALA A 195 -6.53 0.97 0.97
C ALA A 195 -7.76 0.47 1.74
N PHE A 196 -8.87 0.22 1.04
CA PHE A 196 -10.06 -0.39 1.65
C PHE A 196 -9.75 -1.79 2.19
N ILE A 197 -9.07 -2.62 1.38
CA ILE A 197 -8.68 -3.99 1.75
C ILE A 197 -7.69 -3.98 2.92
N HIS A 198 -6.75 -3.04 2.96
CA HIS A 198 -5.87 -2.85 4.12
C HIS A 198 -6.68 -2.65 5.41
N ALA A 199 -7.71 -1.81 5.36
CA ALA A 199 -8.55 -1.54 6.51
C ALA A 199 -9.44 -2.76 6.86
N GLU A 200 -10.04 -3.39 5.86
CA GLU A 200 -10.89 -4.57 6.03
C GLU A 200 -10.10 -5.73 6.65
N GLU A 201 -8.96 -6.11 6.06
CA GLU A 201 -8.15 -7.21 6.60
C GLU A 201 -7.60 -6.88 7.99
N ALA A 202 -7.18 -5.63 8.24
CA ALA A 202 -6.76 -5.21 9.58
C ALA A 202 -7.91 -5.31 10.60
N TYR A 203 -9.13 -4.97 10.19
CA TYR A 203 -10.31 -5.01 11.05
C TYR A 203 -10.69 -6.44 11.43
N VAL A 204 -10.71 -7.36 10.45
CA VAL A 204 -11.08 -8.77 10.73
C VAL A 204 -9.92 -9.62 11.25
N SER A 205 -8.68 -9.10 11.27
CA SER A 205 -7.49 -9.82 11.72
C SER A 205 -7.64 -10.37 13.14
N THR A 206 -7.10 -11.56 13.39
CA THR A 206 -6.99 -12.10 14.76
C THR A 206 -5.99 -11.34 15.65
N ALA A 207 -5.11 -10.52 15.03
CA ALA A 207 -4.18 -9.62 15.72
C ALA A 207 -4.74 -8.20 15.92
N ALA A 208 -6.01 -7.98 15.59
CA ALA A 208 -6.67 -6.69 15.77
C ALA A 208 -6.72 -6.26 17.23
N SER A 209 -6.71 -4.95 17.46
CA SER A 209 -6.82 -4.32 18.77
C SER A 209 -7.83 -3.18 18.71
N PRO A 210 -8.33 -2.69 19.85
CA PRO A 210 -9.23 -1.53 19.86
C PRO A 210 -8.69 -0.29 19.14
N PHE A 211 -7.36 -0.11 19.09
CA PHE A 211 -6.71 0.98 18.36
C PHE A 211 -6.75 0.75 16.86
N SER A 212 -6.37 -0.47 16.41
CA SER A 212 -6.45 -0.80 14.99
C SER A 212 -7.89 -0.82 14.48
N ASP A 213 -8.83 -1.35 15.28
CA ASP A 213 -10.25 -1.39 14.94
C ASP A 213 -10.83 0.02 14.71
N ALA A 214 -10.58 0.96 15.63
CA ALA A 214 -11.08 2.33 15.51
C ALA A 214 -10.54 3.03 14.25
N LEU A 215 -9.29 2.78 13.87
CA LEU A 215 -8.69 3.34 12.66
C LEU A 215 -9.21 2.64 11.40
N ALA A 216 -9.34 1.31 11.44
CA ALA A 216 -9.83 0.52 10.31
C ALA A 216 -11.29 0.84 9.98
N GLU A 217 -12.18 0.92 10.97
CA GLU A 217 -13.57 1.35 10.80
C GLU A 217 -13.63 2.75 10.17
N LYS A 218 -12.85 3.69 10.70
CA LYS A 218 -12.83 5.04 10.15
C LYS A 218 -12.25 5.09 8.74
N ALA A 219 -11.25 4.27 8.43
CA ALA A 219 -10.71 4.14 7.08
C ALA A 219 -11.76 3.61 6.10
N MET A 220 -12.46 2.52 6.45
CA MET A 220 -13.51 1.94 5.61
C MET A 220 -14.63 2.93 5.34
N ALA A 221 -15.09 3.66 6.36
CA ALA A 221 -16.11 4.68 6.22
C ALA A 221 -15.71 5.83 5.28
N HIS A 222 -14.43 6.29 5.34
CA HIS A 222 -13.93 7.32 4.45
C HIS A 222 -13.81 6.82 3.02
N ILE A 223 -13.21 5.64 2.82
CA ILE A 223 -12.96 5.08 1.50
C ILE A 223 -14.26 4.61 0.86
N GLY A 224 -15.06 3.81 1.55
CA GLY A 224 -16.27 3.19 1.01
C GLY A 224 -17.27 4.21 0.46
N LYS A 225 -17.47 5.32 1.18
CA LYS A 225 -18.38 6.40 0.78
C LYS A 225 -17.84 7.30 -0.35
N ASN A 226 -16.52 7.29 -0.62
CA ASN A 226 -15.91 8.27 -1.51
C ASN A 226 -15.17 7.67 -2.71
N ILE A 227 -14.84 6.38 -2.69
CA ILE A 227 -14.05 5.75 -3.76
C ILE A 227 -14.76 5.84 -5.13
N ARG A 228 -16.08 5.59 -5.18
CA ARG A 228 -16.88 5.71 -6.41
C ARG A 228 -16.84 7.15 -6.96
N ARG A 229 -17.05 8.15 -6.07
CA ARG A 229 -16.99 9.58 -6.42
C ARG A 229 -15.60 9.96 -6.94
N PHE A 230 -14.56 9.56 -6.21
CA PHE A 230 -13.18 9.88 -6.57
C PHE A 230 -12.76 9.22 -7.88
N VAL A 231 -13.11 7.95 -8.12
CA VAL A 231 -12.83 7.26 -9.39
C VAL A 231 -13.63 7.85 -10.55
N ALA A 232 -14.88 8.28 -10.33
CA ALA A 232 -15.67 8.96 -11.35
C ALA A 232 -15.14 10.38 -11.66
N ASN A 233 -14.66 11.11 -10.66
CA ASN A 233 -14.15 12.47 -10.80
C ASN A 233 -12.96 12.75 -9.89
N ARG A 234 -11.71 12.64 -10.40
CA ARG A 234 -10.48 12.93 -9.64
C ARG A 234 -10.38 14.38 -9.17
N ASN A 235 -11.13 15.32 -9.78
CA ASN A 235 -11.14 16.73 -9.35
C ASN A 235 -12.10 16.99 -8.18
N ASP A 236 -12.83 15.98 -7.72
CA ASP A 236 -13.60 16.04 -6.47
C ASP A 236 -12.64 16.05 -5.28
N ILE A 237 -12.25 17.26 -4.86
CA ILE A 237 -11.23 17.43 -3.82
C ILE A 237 -11.71 16.91 -2.45
N GLU A 238 -12.99 16.99 -2.17
CA GLU A 238 -13.57 16.44 -0.93
C GLU A 238 -13.43 14.91 -0.89
N ALA A 239 -13.75 14.25 -2.01
CA ALA A 239 -13.54 12.83 -2.14
C ALA A 239 -12.05 12.47 -2.07
N ALA A 240 -11.17 13.26 -2.69
CA ALA A 240 -9.72 13.07 -2.61
C ALA A 240 -9.20 13.17 -1.17
N GLU A 241 -9.64 14.17 -0.39
CA GLU A 241 -9.29 14.32 1.03
C GLU A 241 -9.76 13.13 1.86
N ALA A 242 -10.98 12.64 1.61
CA ALA A 242 -11.50 11.46 2.27
C ALA A 242 -10.70 10.20 1.92
N MET A 243 -10.37 9.98 0.63
CA MET A 243 -9.55 8.86 0.17
C MET A 243 -8.16 8.88 0.80
N MET A 244 -7.50 10.03 0.82
CA MET A 244 -6.17 10.18 1.42
C MET A 244 -6.19 9.94 2.93
N THR A 245 -7.18 10.48 3.63
CA THR A 245 -7.36 10.28 5.07
C THR A 245 -7.69 8.82 5.39
N GLY A 246 -8.54 8.18 4.58
CA GLY A 246 -8.85 6.76 4.70
C GLY A 246 -7.61 5.87 4.51
N SER A 247 -6.81 6.16 3.48
CA SER A 247 -5.54 5.45 3.23
C SER A 247 -4.55 5.60 4.39
N LEU A 248 -4.44 6.81 4.96
CA LEU A 248 -3.64 7.07 6.16
C LEU A 248 -4.08 6.18 7.34
N PHE A 249 -5.36 6.17 7.65
CA PHE A 249 -5.89 5.36 8.76
C PHE A 249 -5.73 3.87 8.51
N ALA A 250 -5.98 3.39 7.29
CA ALA A 250 -5.75 2.01 6.89
C ALA A 250 -4.28 1.60 7.06
N GLY A 251 -3.34 2.46 6.60
CA GLY A 251 -1.91 2.26 6.73
C GLY A 251 -1.46 2.10 8.18
N ILE A 252 -1.97 2.94 9.07
CA ILE A 252 -1.69 2.83 10.50
C ILE A 252 -2.33 1.57 11.08
N ALA A 253 -3.60 1.27 10.76
CA ALA A 253 -4.31 0.11 11.28
C ALA A 253 -3.59 -1.21 10.97
N PHE A 254 -3.26 -1.46 9.68
CA PHE A 254 -2.64 -2.73 9.30
C PHE A 254 -1.19 -2.87 9.77
N SER A 255 -0.48 -1.76 10.03
CA SER A 255 0.86 -1.82 10.61
C SER A 255 0.89 -2.53 11.96
N PHE A 256 -0.23 -2.57 12.67
CA PHE A 256 -0.36 -3.22 13.98
C PHE A 256 -1.19 -4.50 13.95
N ALA A 257 -2.29 -4.50 13.18
CA ALA A 257 -3.18 -5.66 13.06
C ALA A 257 -2.70 -6.67 12.02
N ARG A 258 -1.74 -6.29 11.15
CA ARG A 258 -1.32 -7.07 9.98
C ARG A 258 -2.47 -7.21 8.96
N LEU A 259 -2.24 -8.00 7.92
CA LEU A 259 -3.18 -8.27 6.84
C LEU A 259 -3.59 -9.76 6.88
N GLY A 260 -4.33 -10.22 5.91
CA GLY A 260 -4.85 -11.58 5.85
C GLY A 260 -4.52 -12.31 4.55
N ASN A 261 -5.44 -13.19 4.16
CA ASN A 261 -5.31 -14.04 2.98
C ASN A 261 -5.30 -13.25 1.66
N VAL A 262 -5.99 -12.09 1.58
CA VAL A 262 -6.03 -11.30 0.35
C VAL A 262 -4.62 -10.88 -0.03
N HIS A 263 -3.90 -10.24 0.88
CA HIS A 263 -2.52 -9.81 0.63
C HIS A 263 -1.54 -10.97 0.53
N ALA A 264 -1.73 -12.04 1.30
CA ALA A 264 -0.90 -13.24 1.19
C ALA A 264 -0.99 -13.88 -0.21
N MET A 265 -2.17 -13.87 -0.81
CA MET A 265 -2.43 -14.47 -2.12
C MET A 265 -2.12 -13.52 -3.28
N SER A 266 -2.31 -12.22 -3.12
CA SER A 266 -2.07 -11.25 -4.20
C SER A 266 -0.59 -11.04 -4.52
N HIS A 267 0.30 -11.17 -3.54
CA HIS A 267 1.74 -11.03 -3.76
C HIS A 267 2.28 -12.02 -4.80
N PRO A 268 1.99 -13.34 -4.70
CA PRO A 268 2.36 -14.29 -5.75
C PRO A 268 1.73 -13.98 -7.11
N VAL A 269 0.44 -13.58 -7.16
CA VAL A 269 -0.21 -13.18 -8.42
C VAL A 269 0.56 -12.06 -9.11
N SER A 270 0.92 -11.02 -8.36
CA SER A 270 1.72 -9.91 -8.89
C SER A 270 3.13 -10.35 -9.31
N ALA A 271 3.75 -11.29 -8.59
CA ALA A 271 5.09 -11.77 -8.90
C ALA A 271 5.13 -12.65 -10.16
N PHE A 272 4.13 -13.53 -10.35
CA PHE A 272 4.09 -14.47 -11.47
C PHE A 272 3.52 -13.87 -12.75
N PHE A 273 2.59 -12.90 -12.65
CA PHE A 273 1.81 -12.41 -13.77
C PHE A 273 1.86 -10.88 -13.97
N ASP A 274 2.66 -10.16 -13.20
CA ASP A 274 2.82 -8.70 -13.26
C ASP A 274 1.49 -7.92 -13.11
N VAL A 275 0.46 -8.56 -12.50
CA VAL A 275 -0.81 -7.88 -12.20
C VAL A 275 -0.58 -6.77 -11.20
N PRO A 276 -1.11 -5.54 -11.43
CA PRO A 276 -1.03 -4.47 -10.46
C PRO A 276 -1.58 -4.89 -9.10
N HIS A 277 -0.85 -4.61 -8.03
CA HIS A 277 -1.11 -5.15 -6.68
C HIS A 277 -2.54 -4.91 -6.19
N GLY A 278 -3.03 -3.66 -6.27
CA GLY A 278 -4.40 -3.35 -5.85
C GLY A 278 -5.48 -4.05 -6.70
N VAL A 279 -5.19 -4.32 -7.99
CA VAL A 279 -6.09 -5.12 -8.84
C VAL A 279 -6.11 -6.58 -8.40
N ALA A 280 -4.93 -7.17 -8.11
CA ALA A 280 -4.84 -8.54 -7.62
C ALA A 280 -5.57 -8.71 -6.28
N ASN A 281 -5.41 -7.75 -5.36
CA ASN A 281 -6.14 -7.72 -4.09
C ASN A 281 -7.66 -7.65 -4.32
N ALA A 282 -8.13 -6.74 -5.16
CA ALA A 282 -9.54 -6.50 -5.39
C ALA A 282 -10.26 -7.70 -6.01
N VAL A 283 -9.60 -8.41 -6.94
CA VAL A 283 -10.17 -9.61 -7.58
C VAL A 283 -10.26 -10.79 -6.61
N LEU A 284 -9.32 -10.89 -5.67
CA LEU A 284 -9.30 -11.95 -4.66
C LEU A 284 -10.28 -11.68 -3.50
N LEU A 285 -10.55 -10.41 -3.19
CA LEU A 285 -11.33 -10.01 -2.02
C LEU A 285 -12.70 -10.70 -1.93
N PRO A 286 -13.56 -10.74 -2.95
CA PRO A 286 -14.89 -11.34 -2.82
C PRO A 286 -14.85 -12.83 -2.45
N VAL A 287 -13.89 -13.56 -3.03
CA VAL A 287 -13.71 -15.00 -2.78
C VAL A 287 -13.21 -15.26 -1.35
N ILE A 288 -12.33 -14.41 -0.87
CA ILE A 288 -11.75 -14.52 0.47
C ILE A 288 -12.74 -14.04 1.53
N ALA A 289 -13.50 -12.98 1.27
CA ALA A 289 -14.58 -12.53 2.15
C ALA A 289 -15.64 -13.63 2.34
N GLU A 290 -16.04 -14.32 1.26
CA GLU A 290 -16.94 -15.47 1.34
C GLU A 290 -16.31 -16.62 2.16
N TYR A 291 -15.03 -16.90 1.99
CA TYR A 291 -14.32 -17.91 2.78
C TYR A 291 -14.28 -17.54 4.27
N ASN A 292 -14.00 -16.29 4.57
CA ASN A 292 -13.88 -15.76 5.93
C ASN A 292 -15.26 -15.59 6.63
N ALA A 293 -16.36 -15.52 5.88
CA ALA A 293 -17.71 -15.32 6.41
C ALA A 293 -18.09 -16.32 7.53
N LEU A 294 -17.58 -17.56 7.47
CA LEU A 294 -17.79 -18.57 8.50
C LEU A 294 -17.06 -18.25 9.82
N ALA A 295 -16.15 -17.31 9.83
CA ALA A 295 -15.41 -16.87 11.01
C ALA A 295 -15.75 -15.40 11.38
N ASP A 296 -16.81 -14.84 10.80
CA ASP A 296 -17.27 -13.50 11.18
C ASP A 296 -17.86 -13.51 12.60
N HIS A 297 -17.49 -12.50 13.37
CA HIS A 297 -17.98 -12.24 14.72
C HIS A 297 -18.77 -10.93 14.79
N GLY A 298 -19.52 -10.60 13.72
CA GLY A 298 -20.36 -9.42 13.61
C GLY A 298 -19.66 -8.18 13.02
N LYS A 299 -18.41 -8.30 12.57
CA LYS A 299 -17.66 -7.20 11.93
C LYS A 299 -18.13 -6.92 10.50
N TYR A 300 -18.66 -7.92 9.81
CA TYR A 300 -19.10 -7.80 8.42
C TYR A 300 -20.26 -6.81 8.23
N LEU A 301 -21.15 -6.68 9.20
CA LEU A 301 -22.21 -5.68 9.15
C LEU A 301 -21.67 -4.25 9.09
N THR A 302 -20.64 -3.95 9.89
CA THR A 302 -19.97 -2.64 9.86
C THR A 302 -19.35 -2.36 8.51
N ILE A 303 -18.61 -3.34 7.95
CA ILE A 303 -17.96 -3.22 6.64
C ILE A 303 -19.01 -3.01 5.54
N TYR A 304 -20.10 -3.78 5.57
CA TYR A 304 -21.22 -3.65 4.64
C TYR A 304 -21.81 -2.24 4.64
N ASN A 305 -22.11 -1.71 5.84
CA ASN A 305 -22.70 -0.38 5.98
C ASN A 305 -21.79 0.76 5.55
N ASP A 306 -20.48 0.54 5.44
CA ASP A 306 -19.53 1.52 4.95
C ASP A 306 -19.44 1.56 3.42
N ILE A 307 -19.77 0.47 2.71
CA ILE A 307 -19.66 0.40 1.24
C ILE A 307 -20.99 0.34 0.51
N SER A 308 -22.03 -0.15 1.18
CA SER A 308 -23.37 -0.27 0.60
C SER A 308 -24.09 1.10 0.61
N PRO A 309 -24.78 1.46 -0.49
CA PRO A 309 -25.65 2.63 -0.50
C PRO A 309 -26.89 2.47 0.39
N ILE A 310 -27.26 1.23 0.72
CA ILE A 310 -28.41 0.90 1.57
C ILE A 310 -27.89 0.19 2.81
N PRO A 311 -27.95 0.82 3.99
CA PRO A 311 -27.52 0.17 5.23
C PRO A 311 -28.46 -0.98 5.62
N ALA A 312 -27.90 -2.00 6.24
CA ALA A 312 -28.65 -3.11 6.84
C ALA A 312 -28.66 -3.00 8.36
N TYR A 313 -29.69 -3.56 8.98
CA TYR A 313 -29.77 -3.76 10.43
C TYR A 313 -29.32 -5.18 10.80
N ALA A 314 -28.96 -5.37 12.06
CA ALA A 314 -28.37 -6.64 12.53
C ALA A 314 -29.29 -7.86 12.36
N ASP A 315 -30.59 -7.68 12.38
CA ASP A 315 -31.61 -8.70 12.17
C ASP A 315 -31.93 -9.03 10.72
N GLU A 316 -31.43 -8.18 9.79
CA GLU A 316 -31.62 -8.34 8.34
C GLU A 316 -30.32 -8.74 7.63
N PHE A 317 -29.16 -8.58 8.28
CA PHE A 317 -27.87 -8.77 7.67
C PHE A 317 -27.43 -10.24 7.64
N GLU A 318 -27.02 -10.68 6.47
CA GLU A 318 -26.31 -11.94 6.27
C GLU A 318 -24.92 -11.69 5.69
N PRO A 319 -23.87 -12.44 6.11
CA PRO A 319 -22.49 -12.20 5.64
C PRO A 319 -22.31 -12.19 4.11
N MET A 320 -23.16 -12.91 3.36
CA MET A 320 -23.12 -12.91 1.90
C MET A 320 -23.53 -11.56 1.29
N MET A 321 -24.32 -10.76 1.99
CA MET A 321 -24.65 -9.40 1.53
C MET A 321 -23.39 -8.52 1.41
N LEU A 322 -22.41 -8.69 2.32
CA LEU A 322 -21.12 -8.01 2.20
C LEU A 322 -20.36 -8.46 0.94
N VAL A 323 -20.35 -9.76 0.66
CA VAL A 323 -19.65 -10.31 -0.52
C VAL A 323 -20.23 -9.72 -1.81
N ASP A 324 -21.56 -9.61 -1.89
CA ASP A 324 -22.22 -9.02 -3.06
C ASP A 324 -21.97 -7.51 -3.16
N ALA A 325 -21.98 -6.78 -2.05
CA ALA A 325 -21.64 -5.36 -2.02
C ALA A 325 -20.18 -5.09 -2.44
N ILE A 326 -19.25 -5.98 -2.09
CA ILE A 326 -17.86 -5.91 -2.55
C ILE A 326 -17.78 -6.13 -4.07
N ARG A 327 -18.51 -7.10 -4.62
CA ARG A 327 -18.56 -7.34 -6.08
C ARG A 327 -19.11 -6.11 -6.83
N GLU A 328 -20.20 -5.55 -6.31
CA GLU A 328 -20.78 -4.32 -6.86
C GLU A 328 -19.79 -3.15 -6.82
N LEU A 329 -19.14 -2.91 -5.67
CA LEU A 329 -18.12 -1.88 -5.54
C LEU A 329 -16.99 -2.05 -6.55
N CYS A 330 -16.45 -3.26 -6.70
CA CYS A 330 -15.39 -3.55 -7.65
C CYS A 330 -15.84 -3.28 -9.10
N THR A 331 -17.07 -3.65 -9.45
CA THR A 331 -17.66 -3.39 -10.77
C THR A 331 -17.78 -1.89 -11.03
N ASP A 332 -18.32 -1.12 -10.08
CA ASP A 332 -18.54 0.32 -10.20
C ASP A 332 -17.25 1.12 -10.43
N ILE A 333 -16.13 0.65 -9.87
CA ILE A 333 -14.83 1.30 -10.02
C ILE A 333 -13.97 0.70 -11.14
N GLY A 334 -14.52 -0.25 -11.93
CA GLY A 334 -13.87 -0.81 -13.10
C GLY A 334 -12.77 -1.84 -12.82
N ILE A 335 -12.85 -2.55 -11.70
CA ILE A 335 -11.97 -3.68 -11.39
C ILE A 335 -12.40 -4.90 -12.25
N PRO A 336 -11.46 -5.68 -12.82
CA PRO A 336 -11.77 -6.92 -13.51
C PRO A 336 -12.57 -7.90 -12.65
N GLU A 337 -13.51 -8.61 -13.26
CA GLU A 337 -14.43 -9.51 -12.56
C GLU A 337 -13.71 -10.72 -11.92
N ASN A 338 -12.63 -11.20 -12.57
CA ASN A 338 -11.92 -12.40 -12.14
C ASN A 338 -10.42 -12.33 -12.44
N LEU A 339 -9.69 -13.28 -11.88
CA LEU A 339 -8.23 -13.32 -11.96
C LEU A 339 -7.74 -13.58 -13.40
N THR A 340 -8.47 -14.36 -14.19
CA THR A 340 -8.12 -14.61 -15.61
C THR A 340 -8.12 -13.32 -16.42
N ILE A 341 -9.15 -12.49 -16.25
CA ILE A 341 -9.26 -11.19 -16.93
C ILE A 341 -8.15 -10.25 -16.44
N ALA A 342 -7.91 -10.20 -15.12
CA ALA A 342 -6.88 -9.34 -14.56
C ALA A 342 -5.47 -9.69 -15.07
N ILE A 343 -5.14 -10.98 -15.15
CA ILE A 343 -3.87 -11.47 -15.69
C ILE A 343 -3.73 -11.12 -17.17
N ASN A 344 -4.78 -11.34 -17.96
CA ASN A 344 -4.74 -11.04 -19.40
C ASN A 344 -4.62 -9.53 -19.67
N ASN A 345 -5.26 -8.69 -18.87
CA ASN A 345 -5.11 -7.23 -18.96
C ASN A 345 -3.70 -6.75 -18.61
N ALA A 346 -2.99 -7.45 -17.74
CA ALA A 346 -1.63 -7.12 -17.35
C ALA A 346 -0.56 -7.68 -18.31
N SER A 347 -0.89 -8.73 -19.06
CA SER A 347 0.07 -9.45 -19.90
C SER A 347 0.58 -8.60 -21.07
N LYS A 348 1.90 -8.55 -21.19
CA LYS A 348 2.63 -7.86 -22.29
C LYS A 348 2.99 -8.83 -23.44
N THR A 349 2.82 -10.13 -23.22
CA THR A 349 3.32 -11.19 -24.14
C THR A 349 2.21 -11.90 -24.89
N GLY A 350 0.96 -11.50 -24.70
CA GLY A 350 -0.22 -12.11 -25.33
C GLY A 350 -1.18 -12.73 -24.32
N THR A 351 -2.15 -13.50 -24.80
CA THR A 351 -3.15 -14.13 -23.94
C THR A 351 -2.52 -15.27 -23.15
N VAL A 352 -2.69 -15.22 -21.83
CA VAL A 352 -2.33 -16.30 -20.90
C VAL A 352 -3.52 -17.25 -20.81
N THR A 353 -3.31 -18.53 -21.10
CA THR A 353 -4.39 -19.52 -21.07
C THR A 353 -4.75 -19.92 -19.63
N LYS A 354 -5.96 -20.47 -19.49
CA LYS A 354 -6.41 -20.96 -18.17
C LYS A 354 -5.49 -22.07 -17.63
N GLU A 355 -5.03 -22.95 -18.50
CA GLU A 355 -4.11 -24.05 -18.18
C GLU A 355 -2.75 -23.52 -17.69
N GLU A 356 -2.24 -22.44 -18.28
CA GLU A 356 -1.02 -21.77 -17.85
C GLU A 356 -1.21 -21.18 -16.45
N ILE A 357 -2.35 -20.52 -16.19
CA ILE A 357 -2.65 -19.96 -14.86
C ILE A 357 -2.78 -21.11 -13.84
N GLU A 358 -3.54 -22.15 -14.15
CA GLU A 358 -3.71 -23.33 -13.28
C GLU A 358 -2.38 -24.01 -12.92
N SER A 359 -1.43 -24.06 -13.87
CA SER A 359 -0.08 -24.61 -13.61
C SER A 359 0.73 -23.84 -12.56
N LYS A 360 0.35 -22.58 -12.26
CA LYS A 360 1.00 -21.72 -11.28
C LYS A 360 0.28 -21.68 -9.94
N ILE A 361 -0.89 -22.28 -9.80
CA ILE A 361 -1.68 -22.22 -8.56
C ILE A 361 -0.90 -22.85 -7.39
N GLU A 362 -0.34 -24.05 -7.57
CA GLU A 362 0.43 -24.70 -6.51
C GLU A 362 1.66 -23.88 -6.09
N PRO A 363 2.56 -23.44 -6.99
CA PRO A 363 3.65 -22.53 -6.62
C PRO A 363 3.19 -21.25 -5.94
N MET A 364 2.11 -20.60 -6.42
CA MET A 364 1.55 -19.42 -5.78
C MET A 364 1.02 -19.71 -4.38
N ALA A 365 0.37 -20.85 -4.18
CA ALA A 365 -0.15 -21.22 -2.85
C ALA A 365 1.00 -21.51 -1.87
N VAL A 366 2.07 -22.18 -2.32
CA VAL A 366 3.28 -22.38 -1.51
C VAL A 366 3.90 -21.05 -1.09
N ASP A 367 3.96 -20.07 -2.00
CA ASP A 367 4.50 -18.73 -1.67
C ASP A 367 3.57 -17.94 -0.75
N ALA A 368 2.26 -18.00 -0.97
CA ALA A 368 1.27 -17.39 -0.09
C ALA A 368 1.39 -17.91 1.35
N MET A 369 1.59 -19.21 1.52
CA MET A 369 1.75 -19.86 2.84
C MET A 369 3.01 -19.41 3.61
N LYS A 370 4.01 -18.85 2.92
CA LYS A 370 5.20 -18.25 3.57
C LYS A 370 4.91 -16.87 4.16
N SER A 371 3.81 -16.23 3.73
CA SER A 371 3.43 -14.92 4.22
C SER A 371 3.00 -14.98 5.68
N GLY A 372 3.57 -14.10 6.50
CA GLY A 372 3.14 -13.96 7.88
C GLY A 372 1.67 -13.54 8.04
N ASN A 373 1.04 -13.03 6.98
CA ASN A 373 -0.37 -12.59 6.99
C ASN A 373 -1.35 -13.76 7.15
N ILE A 374 -1.02 -14.94 6.61
CA ILE A 374 -1.84 -16.16 6.75
C ILE A 374 -2.17 -16.47 8.22
N ALA A 375 -1.20 -16.25 9.12
CA ALA A 375 -1.32 -16.61 10.53
C ALA A 375 -2.35 -15.78 11.30
N VAL A 376 -2.74 -14.62 10.76
CA VAL A 376 -3.70 -13.70 11.43
C VAL A 376 -5.01 -13.55 10.66
N ASN A 377 -5.19 -14.31 9.58
CA ASN A 377 -6.48 -14.37 8.89
C ASN A 377 -7.56 -14.92 9.81
N PRO A 378 -8.79 -14.37 9.84
CA PRO A 378 -9.81 -14.79 10.80
C PRO A 378 -10.18 -16.28 10.69
N ARG A 379 -10.21 -16.82 9.47
CA ARG A 379 -10.37 -18.25 9.24
C ARG A 379 -9.04 -18.89 8.90
N ALA A 380 -8.60 -19.85 9.69
CA ALA A 380 -7.37 -20.60 9.47
C ALA A 380 -7.35 -21.25 8.07
N SER A 381 -6.23 -21.18 7.38
CA SER A 381 -6.08 -21.67 6.00
C SER A 381 -4.90 -22.62 5.88
N ARG A 382 -5.11 -23.72 5.18
CA ARG A 382 -4.07 -24.65 4.73
C ARG A 382 -3.76 -24.38 3.26
N GLN A 383 -2.65 -24.90 2.75
CA GLN A 383 -2.27 -24.76 1.35
C GLN A 383 -3.41 -25.18 0.38
N CYS A 384 -4.09 -26.29 0.64
CA CYS A 384 -5.20 -26.74 -0.20
C CYS A 384 -6.40 -25.77 -0.20
N ASP A 385 -6.62 -25.05 0.90
CA ASP A 385 -7.65 -24.01 0.96
C ASP A 385 -7.25 -22.81 0.07
N ILE A 386 -5.99 -22.40 0.11
CA ILE A 386 -5.45 -21.33 -0.75
C ILE A 386 -5.50 -21.72 -2.23
N GLU A 387 -5.14 -22.95 -2.59
CA GLU A 387 -5.28 -23.43 -3.97
C GLU A 387 -6.75 -23.42 -4.44
N MET A 388 -7.67 -23.85 -3.59
CA MET A 388 -9.11 -23.81 -3.88
C MET A 388 -9.59 -22.36 -4.09
N LEU A 389 -9.14 -21.42 -3.26
CA LEU A 389 -9.51 -20.00 -3.38
C LEU A 389 -8.97 -19.39 -4.69
N TYR A 390 -7.74 -19.70 -5.10
CA TYR A 390 -7.25 -19.28 -6.41
C TYR A 390 -8.12 -19.81 -7.56
N ARG A 391 -8.50 -21.11 -7.53
CA ARG A 391 -9.37 -21.71 -8.56
C ARG A 391 -10.76 -21.06 -8.62
N ARG A 392 -11.27 -20.62 -7.46
CA ARG A 392 -12.56 -19.91 -7.37
C ARG A 392 -12.49 -18.47 -7.88
N ALA A 393 -11.31 -17.88 -7.90
CA ALA A 393 -11.08 -16.53 -8.40
C ALA A 393 -10.80 -16.47 -9.91
N LEU A 394 -10.63 -17.63 -10.60
CA LEU A 394 -10.50 -17.73 -12.07
C LEU A 394 -11.85 -17.57 -12.77
#